data_46069202a6e832181a25a95b7a71004f
#
_entry.id   46069202a6e832181a25a95b7a71004f
#
_cell.length_a   1.000
_cell.length_b   1.000
_cell.length_c   1.000
_cell.angle_alpha   90.00
_cell.angle_beta   90.00
_cell.angle_gamma   90.00
#
_symmetry.space_group_name_H-M   'P 1'
#
loop_
_entity.id
_entity.type
_entity.pdbx_description
1 polymer ?
#
loop_
_entity_poly.entity_id
_entity_poly.type
_entity_poly.pdbx_seq_one_letter_code
_entity_poly.pdbx_strand_id
1 'polypeptide(L)'
;MTNSEVQSWLDRYIEAWRTNDREQIKALFADGATYRFHPWEDPLEGSDAIADNWLEDQDEPGTWEASYRPLMVNGNQAITTGNSSYTNGWVYWNLWEVDFDDAGKCTRFVEWFMRQPAP
;
A
#
# COMPACT_ATOMS: atom_id res chain seq x y z
N MET A 1 7.95 14.54 5.13
CA MET A 1 8.42 13.46 4.23
C MET A 1 8.96 14.05 2.94
N THR A 2 10.07 13.53 2.48
CA THR A 2 10.60 13.86 1.16
C THR A 2 10.13 12.84 0.13
N ASN A 3 10.30 13.14 -1.16
CA ASN A 3 10.02 12.17 -2.22
C ASN A 3 10.82 10.87 -2.02
N SER A 4 12.09 10.97 -1.62
CA SER A 4 12.94 9.81 -1.37
C SER A 4 12.44 8.97 -0.20
N GLU A 5 11.96 9.61 0.87
CA GLU A 5 11.42 8.91 2.03
C GLU A 5 10.11 8.19 1.68
N VAL A 6 9.24 8.81 0.88
CA VAL A 6 8.01 8.17 0.40
C VAL A 6 8.36 7.00 -0.52
N GLN A 7 9.31 7.16 -1.44
CA GLN A 7 9.75 6.06 -2.30
C GLN A 7 10.32 4.90 -1.48
N SER A 8 11.09 5.19 -0.45
CA SER A 8 11.61 4.16 0.46
C SER A 8 10.48 3.40 1.15
N TRP A 9 9.44 4.09 1.59
CA TRP A 9 8.26 3.45 2.18
C TRP A 9 7.53 2.56 1.17
N LEU A 10 7.37 3.03 -0.07
CA LEU A 10 6.77 2.24 -1.14
C LEU A 10 7.59 0.98 -1.45
N ASP A 11 8.90 1.09 -1.46
CA ASP A 11 9.80 -0.06 -1.68
C ASP A 11 9.65 -1.09 -0.55
N ARG A 12 9.52 -0.64 0.69
CA ARG A 12 9.26 -1.53 1.84
C ARG A 12 7.85 -2.14 1.78
N TYR A 13 6.87 -1.42 1.27
CA TYR A 13 5.52 -1.94 1.04
C TYR A 13 5.56 -3.11 0.05
N ILE A 14 6.24 -2.92 -1.07
CA ILE A 14 6.40 -3.98 -2.08
C ILE A 14 7.16 -5.18 -1.50
N GLU A 15 8.21 -4.95 -0.72
CA GLU A 15 8.96 -6.02 -0.08
C GLU A 15 8.10 -6.81 0.92
N ALA A 16 7.31 -6.12 1.74
CA ALA A 16 6.37 -6.77 2.66
C ALA A 16 5.32 -7.60 1.91
N TRP A 17 4.86 -7.10 0.77
CA TRP A 17 3.93 -7.82 -0.11
C TRP A 17 4.58 -9.07 -0.72
N ARG A 18 5.86 -8.97 -1.07
CA ARG A 18 6.61 -10.10 -1.64
C ARG A 18 6.86 -11.19 -0.61
N THR A 19 7.20 -10.83 0.63
CA THR A 19 7.56 -11.79 1.68
C THR A 19 6.37 -12.31 2.47
N ASN A 20 5.29 -11.53 2.54
CA ASN A 20 4.16 -11.76 3.43
C ASN A 20 4.58 -11.91 4.91
N ASP A 21 5.66 -11.24 5.29
CA ASP A 21 6.16 -11.23 6.65
C ASP A 21 5.34 -10.27 7.52
N ARG A 22 4.72 -10.79 8.59
CA ARG A 22 3.83 -10.01 9.45
C ARG A 22 4.53 -8.80 10.07
N GLU A 23 5.75 -8.95 10.53
CA GLU A 23 6.49 -7.86 11.16
C GLU A 23 6.85 -6.76 10.15
N GLN A 24 7.19 -7.13 8.92
CA GLN A 24 7.44 -6.17 7.85
C GLN A 24 6.16 -5.40 7.49
N ILE A 25 5.02 -6.09 7.43
CA ILE A 25 3.72 -5.45 7.16
C ILE A 25 3.40 -4.45 8.26
N LYS A 26 3.45 -4.88 9.52
CA LYS A 26 3.14 -4.02 10.66
C LYS A 26 4.08 -2.82 10.77
N ALA A 27 5.35 -2.98 10.39
CA ALA A 27 6.33 -1.91 10.47
C ALA A 27 6.03 -0.74 9.53
N LEU A 28 5.19 -0.96 8.51
CA LEU A 28 4.77 0.10 7.58
C LEU A 28 3.74 1.06 8.19
N PHE A 29 3.01 0.61 9.22
CA PHE A 29 1.84 1.30 9.75
C PHE A 29 2.00 1.66 11.23
N ALA A 30 1.47 2.83 11.60
CA ALA A 30 1.33 3.20 13.00
C ALA A 30 0.31 2.27 13.69
N ASP A 31 0.40 2.15 15.01
CA ASP A 31 -0.46 1.24 15.78
C ASP A 31 -1.95 1.47 15.53
N GLY A 32 -2.37 2.73 15.40
CA GLY A 32 -3.77 3.10 15.16
C GLY A 32 -4.08 3.46 13.71
N ALA A 33 -3.27 3.04 12.75
CA ALA A 33 -3.44 3.36 11.34
C ALA A 33 -4.80 2.88 10.80
N THR A 34 -5.32 3.60 9.82
CA THR A 34 -6.52 3.21 9.08
C THR A 34 -6.16 2.84 7.64
N TYR A 35 -6.85 1.86 7.10
CA TYR A 35 -6.62 1.37 5.74
C TYR A 35 -7.95 1.12 5.04
N ARG A 36 -8.20 1.84 3.93
CA ARG A 36 -9.39 1.66 3.10
C ARG A 36 -9.00 1.11 1.73
N PHE A 37 -9.68 0.05 1.31
CA PHE A 37 -9.54 -0.49 -0.06
C PHE A 37 -10.32 0.35 -1.08
N HIS A 38 -11.35 1.08 -0.62
CA HIS A 38 -12.14 2.00 -1.42
C HIS A 38 -12.46 3.23 -0.57
N PRO A 39 -12.54 4.43 -1.18
CA PRO A 39 -12.77 5.65 -0.40
C PRO A 39 -14.06 5.66 0.43
N TRP A 40 -15.08 4.94 0.02
CA TRP A 40 -16.39 4.90 0.69
C TRP A 40 -16.52 3.84 1.76
N GLU A 41 -15.55 2.93 1.88
CA GLU A 41 -15.63 1.81 2.84
C GLU A 41 -15.22 2.25 4.25
N ASP A 42 -15.77 1.54 5.24
CA ASP A 42 -15.24 1.63 6.60
C ASP A 42 -13.82 1.07 6.63
N PRO A 43 -12.88 1.74 7.31
CA PRO A 43 -11.49 1.30 7.29
C PRO A 43 -11.24 0.10 8.17
N LEU A 44 -10.20 -0.67 7.83
CA LEU A 44 -9.50 -1.47 8.82
C LEU A 44 -8.84 -0.52 9.80
N GLU A 45 -8.91 -0.81 11.10
CA GLU A 45 -8.34 0.02 12.14
C GLU A 45 -7.27 -0.73 12.92
N GLY A 46 -6.05 -0.16 12.93
CA GLY A 46 -4.90 -0.69 13.65
C GLY A 46 -4.02 -1.58 12.80
N SER A 47 -2.72 -1.55 13.11
CA SER A 47 -1.71 -2.31 12.38
C SER A 47 -1.93 -3.83 12.45
N ASP A 48 -2.48 -4.34 13.56
CA ASP A 48 -2.80 -5.76 13.68
C ASP A 48 -3.92 -6.18 12.73
N ALA A 49 -5.01 -5.40 12.65
CA ALA A 49 -6.12 -5.67 11.74
C ALA A 49 -5.68 -5.59 10.28
N ILE A 50 -4.83 -4.62 9.95
CA ILE A 50 -4.26 -4.48 8.61
C ILE A 50 -3.42 -5.71 8.26
N ALA A 51 -2.54 -6.14 9.16
CA ALA A 51 -1.71 -7.32 8.92
C ALA A 51 -2.55 -8.60 8.82
N ASP A 52 -3.57 -8.77 9.66
CA ASP A 52 -4.46 -9.94 9.62
C ASP A 52 -5.18 -10.03 8.27
N ASN A 53 -5.73 -8.91 7.80
CA ASN A 53 -6.42 -8.86 6.50
C ASN A 53 -5.45 -9.12 5.34
N TRP A 54 -4.26 -8.52 5.38
CA TRP A 54 -3.23 -8.72 4.37
C TRP A 54 -2.85 -10.19 4.23
N LEU A 55 -2.65 -10.87 5.36
CA LEU A 55 -2.22 -12.27 5.37
C LEU A 55 -3.37 -13.25 5.04
N GLU A 56 -4.61 -12.86 5.28
CA GLU A 56 -5.79 -13.66 4.93
C GLU A 56 -5.94 -13.80 3.41
N ASP A 57 -5.67 -12.72 2.66
CA ASP A 57 -5.82 -12.66 1.21
C ASP A 57 -4.46 -12.46 0.49
N GLN A 58 -3.39 -13.01 1.05
CA GLN A 58 -2.04 -12.80 0.51
C GLN A 58 -1.89 -13.36 -0.90
N ASP A 59 -1.20 -12.60 -1.72
CA ASP A 59 -0.77 -13.05 -3.05
C ASP A 59 0.44 -13.97 -2.94
N GLU A 60 0.47 -15.02 -3.72
CA GLU A 60 1.63 -15.91 -3.75
C GLU A 60 2.83 -15.22 -4.39
N PRO A 61 4.05 -15.40 -3.83
CA PRO A 61 5.26 -14.87 -4.44
C PRO A 61 5.42 -15.34 -5.90
N GLY A 62 5.84 -14.43 -6.77
CA GLY A 62 6.07 -14.73 -8.18
C GLY A 62 4.82 -14.69 -9.07
N THR A 63 3.64 -14.39 -8.51
CA THR A 63 2.39 -14.31 -9.29
C THR A 63 2.03 -12.89 -9.68
N TRP A 64 2.81 -11.90 -9.26
CA TRP A 64 2.56 -10.49 -9.52
C TRP A 64 3.86 -9.69 -9.60
N GLU A 65 3.77 -8.54 -10.25
CA GLU A 65 4.80 -7.50 -10.25
C GLU A 65 4.12 -6.16 -10.02
N ALA A 66 4.77 -5.26 -9.29
CA ALA A 66 4.22 -3.94 -9.01
C ALA A 66 5.31 -2.88 -8.99
N SER A 67 4.93 -1.66 -9.35
CA SER A 67 5.81 -0.50 -9.30
C SER A 67 5.00 0.72 -8.90
N TYR A 68 5.46 1.43 -7.88
CA TYR A 68 4.80 2.63 -7.36
C TYR A 68 5.81 3.75 -7.18
N ARG A 69 5.33 4.98 -7.32
CA ARG A 69 6.13 6.19 -7.14
C ARG A 69 5.30 7.30 -6.51
N PRO A 70 5.90 8.27 -5.81
CA PRO A 70 5.16 9.45 -5.37
C PRO A 70 4.84 10.36 -6.56
N LEU A 71 3.59 10.85 -6.61
CA LEU A 71 3.18 11.92 -7.52
C LEU A 71 3.37 13.28 -6.88
N MET A 72 3.00 13.38 -5.61
CA MET A 72 3.04 14.64 -4.88
C MET A 72 3.26 14.34 -3.40
N VAL A 73 4.14 15.11 -2.78
CA VAL A 73 4.39 15.05 -1.34
C VAL A 73 4.24 16.45 -0.77
N ASN A 74 3.40 16.57 0.25
CA ASN A 74 3.17 17.83 0.95
C ASN A 74 3.18 17.58 2.46
N GLY A 75 4.27 17.97 3.12
CA GLY A 75 4.44 17.66 4.54
C GLY A 75 4.45 16.15 4.78
N ASN A 76 3.58 15.67 5.64
CA ASN A 76 3.45 14.25 5.96
C ASN A 76 2.33 13.55 5.16
N GLN A 77 1.91 14.14 4.06
CA GLN A 77 0.90 13.57 3.18
C GLN A 77 1.47 13.34 1.78
N ALA A 78 1.15 12.19 1.19
CA ALA A 78 1.59 11.87 -0.16
C ALA A 78 0.43 11.32 -0.99
N ILE A 79 0.49 11.62 -2.29
CA ILE A 79 -0.29 10.94 -3.32
C ILE A 79 0.70 10.11 -4.12
N THR A 80 0.45 8.82 -4.21
CA THR A 80 1.32 7.88 -4.92
C THR A 80 0.55 7.20 -6.03
N THR A 81 1.24 6.74 -7.05
CA THR A 81 0.63 6.06 -8.18
C THR A 81 1.50 4.90 -8.63
N GLY A 82 0.90 3.98 -9.35
CA GLY A 82 1.58 2.85 -9.93
C GLY A 82 0.63 1.82 -10.46
N ASN A 83 1.16 0.63 -10.71
CA ASN A 83 0.35 -0.48 -11.17
C ASN A 83 0.86 -1.80 -10.64
N SER A 84 -0.01 -2.80 -10.70
CA SER A 84 0.33 -4.18 -10.43
C SER A 84 -0.18 -5.07 -11.56
N SER A 85 0.66 -6.00 -11.97
CA SER A 85 0.37 -6.96 -13.05
C SER A 85 0.44 -8.37 -12.48
N TYR A 86 -0.54 -9.20 -12.81
CA TYR A 86 -0.64 -10.57 -12.32
C TYR A 86 -0.41 -11.57 -13.46
N THR A 87 0.09 -12.76 -13.10
CA THR A 87 0.36 -13.82 -14.07
C THR A 87 -0.91 -14.32 -14.77
N ASN A 88 -2.09 -14.08 -14.17
CA ASN A 88 -3.38 -14.39 -14.80
C ASN A 88 -3.80 -13.37 -15.89
N GLY A 89 -2.99 -12.33 -16.11
CA GLY A 89 -3.22 -11.29 -17.12
C GLY A 89 -3.92 -10.05 -16.60
N TRP A 90 -4.37 -10.02 -15.36
CA TRP A 90 -5.01 -8.84 -14.79
C TRP A 90 -3.98 -7.76 -14.48
N VAL A 91 -4.35 -6.51 -14.77
CA VAL A 91 -3.54 -5.32 -14.47
C VAL A 91 -4.42 -4.33 -13.72
N TYR A 92 -3.90 -3.83 -12.59
CA TYR A 92 -4.56 -2.80 -11.79
C TYR A 92 -3.74 -1.53 -11.85
N TRP A 93 -4.40 -0.39 -12.03
CA TRP A 93 -3.83 0.94 -11.95
C TRP A 93 -4.27 1.56 -10.63
N ASN A 94 -3.32 2.06 -9.85
CA ASN A 94 -3.55 2.47 -8.49
C ASN A 94 -3.17 3.93 -8.27
N LEU A 95 -3.95 4.57 -7.40
CA LEU A 95 -3.59 5.84 -6.79
C LEU A 95 -3.86 5.69 -5.30
N TRP A 96 -2.88 6.05 -4.47
CA TRP A 96 -2.98 5.93 -3.02
C TRP A 96 -2.84 7.29 -2.36
N GLU A 97 -3.75 7.58 -1.43
CA GLU A 97 -3.59 8.67 -0.48
C GLU A 97 -2.92 8.09 0.76
N VAL A 98 -1.79 8.65 1.16
CA VAL A 98 -1.01 8.12 2.28
C VAL A 98 -0.62 9.27 3.21
N ASP A 99 -1.01 9.18 4.48
CA ASP A 99 -0.58 10.09 5.52
C ASP A 99 0.43 9.38 6.41
N PHE A 100 1.45 10.12 6.86
CA PHE A 100 2.53 9.59 7.69
C PHE A 100 2.61 10.33 9.03
N ASP A 101 3.11 9.63 10.05
CA ASP A 101 3.53 10.27 11.29
C ASP A 101 4.99 10.76 11.19
N ASP A 102 5.49 11.39 12.25
CA ASP A 102 6.85 11.92 12.27
C ASP A 102 7.93 10.82 12.29
N ALA A 103 7.55 9.60 12.61
CA ALA A 103 8.44 8.42 12.54
C ALA A 103 8.47 7.78 11.14
N GLY A 104 7.68 8.30 10.19
CA GLY A 104 7.60 7.77 8.83
C GLY A 104 6.71 6.56 8.68
N LYS A 105 5.86 6.28 9.66
CA LYS A 105 4.87 5.20 9.58
C LYS A 105 3.55 5.75 9.01
N CYS A 106 2.89 4.94 8.20
CA CYS A 106 1.59 5.31 7.65
C CYS A 106 0.53 5.35 8.74
N THR A 107 -0.23 6.46 8.80
CA THR A 107 -1.36 6.63 9.72
C THR A 107 -2.70 6.49 9.02
N ARG A 108 -2.76 6.76 7.73
CA ARG A 108 -3.98 6.67 6.92
C ARG A 108 -3.62 6.28 5.50
N PHE A 109 -4.26 5.23 5.01
CA PHE A 109 -4.07 4.73 3.66
C PHE A 109 -5.43 4.59 2.99
N VAL A 110 -5.59 5.18 1.81
CA VAL A 110 -6.81 5.03 1.00
C VAL A 110 -6.42 4.62 -0.41
N GLU A 111 -6.97 3.51 -0.84
CA GLU A 111 -6.76 3.00 -2.20
C GLU A 111 -7.83 3.51 -3.16
N TRP A 112 -7.38 3.95 -4.33
CA TRP A 112 -8.19 4.19 -5.52
C TRP A 112 -7.61 3.31 -6.60
N PHE A 113 -8.43 2.43 -7.18
CA PHE A 113 -7.90 1.57 -8.22
C PHE A 113 -8.91 1.34 -9.35
N MET A 114 -8.34 1.02 -10.51
CA MET A 114 -9.11 0.58 -11.68
C MET A 114 -8.44 -0.66 -12.24
N ARG A 115 -9.25 -1.66 -12.58
CA ARG A 115 -8.75 -2.81 -13.31
C ARG A 115 -8.80 -2.52 -14.79
N GLN A 116 -7.69 -2.74 -15.49
CA GLN A 116 -7.64 -2.59 -16.94
C GLN A 116 -8.54 -3.63 -17.60
N PRO A 117 -9.37 -3.24 -18.57
CA PRO A 117 -10.15 -4.21 -19.31
C PRO A 117 -9.27 -5.25 -20.00
N ALA A 118 -9.74 -6.49 -20.05
CA ALA A 118 -9.05 -7.56 -20.79
C ALA A 118 -8.98 -7.21 -22.28
N PRO A 119 -7.87 -7.53 -22.96
CA PRO A 119 -7.71 -7.28 -24.39
C PRO A 119 -8.70 -8.10 -25.22
#